data_91b429c1b6471ba202f554e0c43d83e8
#
_entry.id   91b429c1b6471ba202f554e0c43d83e8
#
_cell.length_a   1.000
_cell.length_b   1.000
_cell.length_c   1.000
_cell.angle_alpha   90.00
_cell.angle_beta   90.00
_cell.angle_gamma   90.00
#
_symmetry.space_group_name_H-M   'P 1'
#
loop_
_entity.id
_entity.type
_entity.pdbx_description
1 polymer ?
#
loop_
_entity_poly.entity_id
_entity_poly.type
_entity_poly.pdbx_seq_one_letter_code
_entity_poly.pdbx_strand_id
1 'polypeptide(L)'
;MENILDITIILPIKSAVVKDFEEYFDKAVQSVKNQKVKVKELLIVATQEEKLNAHIDSYDFGDLNHRKIIWDKEPSFSSQVNFGVENASSKWVSFFEFDDEYANIWFDNVKKYMGYYPMVQAFLPVVVDTDEKGAFAGFTNEAVFAANFAQEVGFLTNDILQDYQNFQTSGMVIRKDVIEDFGGFKASLKLTFVYEFLLRLTYNSTSIMTIPRIGYKHTNMREGSIFWNYKFSGDKMVDEEVKFWVQTAKKEYFFKENRTIKYQLQND
;
A
#
# COMPACT_ATOMS: atom_id res chain seq x y z
N MET A 1 -6.45 28.80 9.22
CA MET A 1 -5.52 27.97 8.43
C MET A 1 -6.11 26.59 8.34
N GLU A 2 -6.38 26.11 7.13
CA GLU A 2 -6.81 24.73 6.92
C GLU A 2 -5.81 23.76 7.53
N ASN A 3 -6.34 22.78 8.22
CA ASN A 3 -5.55 21.83 9.00
C ASN A 3 -5.07 20.69 8.09
N ILE A 4 -4.13 21.00 7.21
CA ILE A 4 -3.59 20.08 6.21
C ILE A 4 -2.48 19.25 6.85
N LEU A 5 -2.57 17.93 6.73
CA LEU A 5 -1.52 17.01 7.18
C LEU A 5 -0.36 16.99 6.17
N ASP A 6 0.86 16.98 6.67
CA ASP A 6 2.08 16.86 5.85
C ASP A 6 2.28 15.41 5.38
N ILE A 7 1.31 14.95 4.57
CA ILE A 7 1.26 13.61 3.97
C ILE A 7 1.17 13.75 2.45
N THR A 8 1.98 12.99 1.71
CA THR A 8 1.81 12.73 0.28
C THR A 8 1.19 11.35 0.10
N ILE A 9 0.03 11.28 -0.54
CA ILE A 9 -0.55 10.01 -1.00
C ILE A 9 0.15 9.63 -2.30
N ILE A 10 0.68 8.42 -2.38
CA ILE A 10 1.34 7.87 -3.57
C ILE A 10 0.38 6.92 -4.26
N LEU A 11 0.00 7.25 -5.50
CA LEU A 11 -0.93 6.50 -6.33
C LEU A 11 -0.21 5.99 -7.58
N PRO A 12 0.34 4.75 -7.56
CA PRO A 12 0.94 4.14 -8.73
C PRO A 12 -0.14 3.64 -9.70
N ILE A 13 -0.01 3.96 -10.99
CA ILE A 13 -0.91 3.48 -12.03
C ILE A 13 -0.10 2.95 -13.20
N LYS A 14 -0.24 1.65 -13.47
CA LYS A 14 0.48 0.99 -14.55
C LYS A 14 -0.16 1.23 -15.91
N SER A 15 -1.49 1.17 -16.01
CA SER A 15 -2.21 1.25 -17.29
C SER A 15 -3.67 1.64 -17.07
N ALA A 16 -4.24 2.37 -18.04
CA ALA A 16 -5.66 2.63 -18.17
C ALA A 16 -6.40 1.54 -19.01
N VAL A 17 -5.67 0.54 -19.51
CA VAL A 17 -6.27 -0.61 -20.22
C VAL A 17 -6.74 -1.66 -19.21
N VAL A 18 -7.60 -1.23 -18.30
CA VAL A 18 -8.23 -2.06 -17.28
C VAL A 18 -9.72 -1.85 -17.42
N LYS A 19 -10.49 -2.92 -17.30
CA LYS A 19 -11.94 -2.83 -17.29
C LYS A 19 -12.39 -1.88 -16.19
N ASP A 20 -13.33 -1.00 -16.50
CA ASP A 20 -13.92 -0.03 -15.57
C ASP A 20 -12.89 0.93 -14.91
N PHE A 21 -11.72 1.15 -15.56
CA PHE A 21 -10.64 2.00 -15.05
C PHE A 21 -11.14 3.39 -14.63
N GLU A 22 -11.92 4.05 -15.48
CA GLU A 22 -12.40 5.42 -15.23
C GLU A 22 -13.29 5.49 -13.98
N GLU A 23 -14.14 4.48 -13.77
CA GLU A 23 -15.00 4.38 -12.59
C GLU A 23 -14.18 4.16 -11.31
N TYR A 24 -13.20 3.25 -11.34
CA TYR A 24 -12.31 3.01 -10.21
C TYR A 24 -11.47 4.24 -9.87
N PHE A 25 -10.85 4.84 -10.89
CA PHE A 25 -10.05 6.04 -10.70
C PHE A 25 -10.87 7.20 -10.11
N ASP A 26 -12.10 7.42 -10.60
CA ASP A 26 -12.99 8.44 -10.04
C ASP A 26 -13.29 8.17 -8.57
N LYS A 27 -13.72 6.95 -8.21
CA LYS A 27 -14.00 6.57 -6.81
C LYS A 27 -12.78 6.78 -5.92
N ALA A 28 -11.60 6.37 -6.39
CA ALA A 28 -10.34 6.55 -5.67
C ALA A 28 -10.07 8.03 -5.40
N VAL A 29 -10.08 8.88 -6.43
CA VAL A 29 -9.83 10.32 -6.30
C VAL A 29 -10.89 10.99 -5.42
N GLN A 30 -12.19 10.65 -5.60
CA GLN A 30 -13.27 11.17 -4.76
C GLN A 30 -13.09 10.79 -3.30
N SER A 31 -12.58 9.58 -3.00
CA SER A 31 -12.30 9.16 -1.62
C SER A 31 -11.24 10.05 -0.95
N VAL A 32 -10.26 10.55 -1.71
CA VAL A 32 -9.26 11.52 -1.24
C VAL A 32 -9.87 12.92 -1.09
N LYS A 33 -10.66 13.38 -2.08
CA LYS A 33 -11.34 14.69 -2.06
C LYS A 33 -12.30 14.80 -0.86
N ASN A 34 -12.95 13.70 -0.48
CA ASN A 34 -13.97 13.67 0.58
C ASN A 34 -13.40 13.47 2.00
N GLN A 35 -12.07 13.48 2.17
CA GLN A 35 -11.46 13.37 3.51
C GLN A 35 -11.83 14.57 4.39
N LYS A 36 -12.20 14.29 5.66
CA LYS A 36 -12.50 15.35 6.67
C LYS A 36 -11.25 16.17 7.00
N VAL A 37 -10.09 15.57 7.02
CA VAL A 37 -8.80 16.24 7.19
C VAL A 37 -8.04 16.08 5.90
N LYS A 38 -7.66 17.19 5.29
CA LYS A 38 -6.96 17.20 4.01
C LYS A 38 -5.49 16.80 4.18
N VAL A 39 -4.92 16.24 3.14
CA VAL A 39 -3.48 15.94 3.01
C VAL A 39 -2.82 16.93 2.07
N LYS A 40 -1.50 17.02 2.13
CA LYS A 40 -0.74 18.02 1.38
C LYS A 40 -0.76 17.78 -0.12
N GLU A 41 -0.71 16.50 -0.58
CA GLU A 41 -0.56 16.17 -1.99
C GLU A 41 -1.07 14.77 -2.31
N LEU A 42 -1.70 14.62 -3.49
CA LEU A 42 -1.86 13.36 -4.20
C LEU A 42 -0.80 13.28 -5.30
N LEU A 43 0.17 12.38 -5.17
CA LEU A 43 1.22 12.14 -6.16
C LEU A 43 0.87 10.90 -7.00
N ILE A 44 0.54 11.14 -8.26
CA ILE A 44 0.21 10.09 -9.23
C ILE A 44 1.50 9.67 -9.95
N VAL A 45 1.86 8.40 -9.86
CA VAL A 45 3.02 7.82 -10.55
C VAL A 45 2.51 7.01 -11.73
N ALA A 46 2.43 7.65 -12.90
CA ALA A 46 1.91 7.07 -14.12
C ALA A 46 3.04 6.51 -15.02
N THR A 47 2.70 5.57 -15.90
CA THR A 47 3.58 5.14 -17.00
C THR A 47 3.49 6.09 -18.18
N GLN A 48 4.26 5.84 -19.25
CA GLN A 48 4.21 6.62 -20.49
C GLN A 48 2.99 6.31 -21.40
N GLU A 49 2.03 5.51 -20.93
CA GLU A 49 0.84 5.17 -21.70
C GLU A 49 0.00 6.41 -22.03
N GLU A 50 -0.21 6.67 -23.34
CA GLU A 50 -0.90 7.87 -23.81
C GLU A 50 -2.33 7.98 -23.29
N LYS A 51 -3.11 6.88 -23.33
CA LYS A 51 -4.49 6.84 -22.84
C LYS A 51 -4.58 7.18 -21.34
N LEU A 52 -3.67 6.63 -20.53
CA LEU A 52 -3.59 6.92 -19.10
C LEU A 52 -3.29 8.39 -18.85
N ASN A 53 -2.29 8.92 -19.54
CA ASN A 53 -1.88 10.31 -19.37
C ASN A 53 -2.95 11.29 -19.81
N ALA A 54 -3.61 11.03 -20.95
CA ALA A 54 -4.73 11.85 -21.42
C ALA A 54 -5.90 11.86 -20.43
N HIS A 55 -6.24 10.71 -19.83
CA HIS A 55 -7.29 10.63 -18.83
C HIS A 55 -6.92 11.45 -17.57
N ILE A 56 -5.72 11.28 -17.03
CA ILE A 56 -5.28 12.00 -15.83
C ILE A 56 -5.25 13.53 -16.11
N ASP A 57 -4.75 13.94 -17.28
CA ASP A 57 -4.62 15.36 -17.62
C ASP A 57 -5.98 16.06 -17.87
N SER A 58 -7.00 15.31 -18.25
CA SER A 58 -8.37 15.81 -18.45
C SER A 58 -9.26 15.70 -17.20
N TYR A 59 -8.82 15.00 -16.16
CA TYR A 59 -9.66 14.76 -14.98
C TYR A 59 -9.77 16.01 -14.10
N ASP A 60 -10.99 16.29 -13.59
CA ASP A 60 -11.24 17.41 -12.67
C ASP A 60 -10.92 17.03 -11.22
N PHE A 61 -9.74 17.38 -10.77
CA PHE A 61 -9.33 17.22 -9.37
C PHE A 61 -9.92 18.25 -8.43
N GLY A 62 -10.59 19.29 -8.93
CA GLY A 62 -11.14 20.39 -8.10
C GLY A 62 -10.03 21.09 -7.30
N ASP A 63 -10.22 21.20 -6.00
CA ASP A 63 -9.29 21.83 -5.04
C ASP A 63 -8.20 20.88 -4.50
N LEU A 64 -8.19 19.59 -4.92
CA LEU A 64 -7.20 18.63 -4.50
C LEU A 64 -5.83 18.97 -5.10
N ASN A 65 -4.88 19.31 -4.23
CA ASN A 65 -3.49 19.48 -4.66
C ASN A 65 -2.93 18.14 -5.15
N HIS A 66 -2.61 18.07 -6.43
CA HIS A 66 -2.12 16.86 -7.08
C HIS A 66 -0.93 17.14 -7.99
N ARG A 67 -0.15 16.11 -8.23
CA ARG A 67 0.96 16.14 -9.17
C ARG A 67 1.11 14.79 -9.84
N LYS A 68 1.38 14.78 -11.15
CA LYS A 68 1.70 13.59 -11.93
C LYS A 68 3.21 13.55 -12.22
N ILE A 69 3.81 12.38 -12.02
CA ILE A 69 5.18 12.08 -12.48
C ILE A 69 5.16 10.80 -13.33
N ILE A 70 6.11 10.70 -14.23
CA ILE A 70 6.18 9.60 -15.20
C ILE A 70 7.28 8.63 -14.82
N TRP A 71 6.89 7.36 -14.65
CA TRP A 71 7.79 6.22 -14.56
C TRP A 71 8.09 5.69 -15.97
N ASP A 72 9.34 5.76 -16.41
CA ASP A 72 9.81 5.46 -17.77
C ASP A 72 10.49 4.09 -17.91
N LYS A 73 10.48 3.27 -16.84
CA LYS A 73 11.07 1.93 -16.82
C LYS A 73 9.98 0.87 -16.77
N GLU A 74 10.38 -0.42 -16.76
CA GLU A 74 9.43 -1.53 -16.60
C GLU A 74 8.58 -1.32 -15.33
N PRO A 75 7.26 -1.21 -15.47
CA PRO A 75 6.40 -0.84 -14.36
C PRO A 75 6.10 -2.04 -13.46
N SER A 76 6.29 -1.82 -12.17
CA SER A 76 5.75 -2.68 -11.12
C SER A 76 5.19 -1.80 -10.00
N PHE A 77 4.25 -2.31 -9.22
CA PHE A 77 3.73 -1.61 -8.05
C PHE A 77 4.87 -1.14 -7.14
N SER A 78 5.77 -2.06 -6.77
CA SER A 78 6.92 -1.77 -5.90
C SER A 78 7.81 -0.65 -6.44
N SER A 79 8.18 -0.71 -7.74
CA SER A 79 9.06 0.28 -8.35
C SER A 79 8.41 1.66 -8.45
N GLN A 80 7.13 1.72 -8.83
CA GLN A 80 6.39 2.98 -8.93
C GLN A 80 6.15 3.61 -7.56
N VAL A 81 5.82 2.80 -6.52
CA VAL A 81 5.68 3.31 -5.15
C VAL A 81 7.00 3.86 -4.64
N ASN A 82 8.12 3.13 -4.81
CA ASN A 82 9.43 3.60 -4.40
C ASN A 82 9.80 4.92 -5.07
N PHE A 83 9.56 5.03 -6.38
CA PHE A 83 9.78 6.28 -7.13
C PHE A 83 8.89 7.43 -6.60
N GLY A 84 7.64 7.12 -6.25
CA GLY A 84 6.74 8.07 -5.60
C GLY A 84 7.28 8.55 -4.25
N VAL A 85 7.82 7.65 -3.41
CA VAL A 85 8.44 7.99 -2.12
C VAL A 85 9.63 8.92 -2.32
N GLU A 86 10.53 8.62 -3.27
CA GLU A 86 11.69 9.46 -3.58
C GLU A 86 11.28 10.88 -3.98
N ASN A 87 10.17 11.03 -4.70
CA ASN A 87 9.65 12.31 -5.20
C ASN A 87 8.64 13.00 -4.28
N ALA A 88 8.23 12.36 -3.18
CA ALA A 88 7.31 12.95 -2.21
C ALA A 88 8.00 14.07 -1.42
N SER A 89 7.30 15.21 -1.27
CA SER A 89 7.81 16.39 -0.56
C SER A 89 7.40 16.45 0.92
N SER A 90 6.57 15.50 1.37
CA SER A 90 6.03 15.46 2.73
C SER A 90 6.89 14.62 3.66
N LYS A 91 6.75 14.89 4.97
CA LYS A 91 7.36 14.07 6.03
C LYS A 91 6.78 12.64 6.09
N TRP A 92 5.51 12.50 5.72
CA TRP A 92 4.78 11.24 5.73
C TRP A 92 4.31 10.88 4.32
N VAL A 93 4.24 9.59 4.03
CA VAL A 93 3.66 9.07 2.78
C VAL A 93 2.55 8.09 3.10
N SER A 94 1.58 7.95 2.18
CA SER A 94 0.53 6.94 2.25
C SER A 94 0.45 6.17 0.95
N PHE A 95 0.29 4.85 1.01
CA PHE A 95 0.20 3.99 -0.16
C PHE A 95 -1.26 3.80 -0.56
N PHE A 96 -1.54 4.01 -1.84
CA PHE A 96 -2.88 4.00 -2.38
C PHE A 96 -2.95 3.24 -3.70
N GLU A 97 -4.05 2.55 -3.94
CA GLU A 97 -4.30 1.82 -5.18
C GLU A 97 -5.50 2.44 -5.92
N PHE A 98 -5.48 2.45 -7.25
CA PHE A 98 -6.46 3.21 -8.04
C PHE A 98 -7.86 2.58 -8.07
N ASP A 99 -7.99 1.33 -7.64
CA ASP A 99 -9.22 0.55 -7.53
C ASP A 99 -9.75 0.44 -6.10
N ASP A 100 -9.16 1.24 -5.19
CA ASP A 100 -9.47 1.25 -3.76
C ASP A 100 -10.02 2.60 -3.29
N GLU A 101 -10.49 2.65 -2.06
CA GLU A 101 -11.07 3.86 -1.47
C GLU A 101 -10.59 4.07 -0.02
N TYR A 102 -10.22 5.30 0.35
CA TYR A 102 -10.09 5.68 1.75
C TYR A 102 -11.46 5.91 2.40
N ALA A 103 -11.65 5.45 3.64
CA ALA A 103 -12.76 5.93 4.45
C ALA A 103 -12.59 7.43 4.73
N ASN A 104 -13.67 8.21 4.66
CA ASN A 104 -13.62 9.67 4.75
C ASN A 104 -13.07 10.25 6.07
N ILE A 105 -12.90 9.40 7.09
CA ILE A 105 -12.37 9.74 8.42
C ILE A 105 -10.92 9.25 8.61
N TRP A 106 -10.30 8.63 7.60
CA TRP A 106 -9.00 7.99 7.81
C TRP A 106 -7.94 8.98 8.26
N PHE A 107 -7.74 10.06 7.54
CA PHE A 107 -6.71 11.04 7.92
C PHE A 107 -7.05 11.85 9.17
N ASP A 108 -8.34 11.97 9.55
CA ASP A 108 -8.73 12.50 10.87
C ASP A 108 -8.30 11.56 12.00
N ASN A 109 -8.47 10.25 11.83
CA ASN A 109 -7.97 9.26 12.78
C ASN A 109 -6.44 9.29 12.85
N VAL A 110 -5.75 9.26 11.71
CA VAL A 110 -4.28 9.36 11.68
C VAL A 110 -3.79 10.58 12.44
N LYS A 111 -4.39 11.74 12.22
CA LYS A 111 -4.05 12.97 12.94
C LYS A 111 -4.20 12.84 14.45
N LYS A 112 -5.31 12.25 14.92
CA LYS A 112 -5.55 12.03 16.34
C LYS A 112 -4.52 11.11 16.95
N TYR A 113 -4.22 9.99 16.27
CA TYR A 113 -3.25 9.01 16.75
C TYR A 113 -1.81 9.51 16.68
N MET A 114 -1.44 10.34 15.70
CA MET A 114 -0.16 11.06 15.71
C MET A 114 -0.03 11.97 16.94
N GLY A 115 -1.12 12.59 17.38
CA GLY A 115 -1.13 13.42 18.59
C GLY A 115 -1.02 12.60 19.87
N TYR A 116 -1.67 11.46 19.96
CA TYR A 116 -1.64 10.58 21.14
C TYR A 116 -0.35 9.77 21.24
N TYR A 117 0.23 9.39 20.11
CA TYR A 117 1.39 8.50 20.01
C TYR A 117 2.49 9.11 19.13
N PRO A 118 3.12 10.21 19.55
CA PRO A 118 4.06 10.97 18.72
C PRO A 118 5.33 10.19 18.33
N MET A 119 5.61 9.08 19.03
CA MET A 119 6.75 8.21 18.73
C MET A 119 6.46 7.16 17.68
N VAL A 120 5.18 6.97 17.28
CA VAL A 120 4.80 6.01 16.25
C VAL A 120 5.29 6.49 14.89
N GLN A 121 5.85 5.57 14.13
CA GLN A 121 6.47 5.85 12.83
C GLN A 121 5.61 5.40 11.64
N ALA A 122 4.64 4.52 11.90
CA ALA A 122 3.70 4.08 10.87
C ALA A 122 2.34 3.71 11.46
N PHE A 123 1.28 3.99 10.70
CA PHE A 123 -0.11 3.70 11.05
C PHE A 123 -0.74 2.83 9.97
N LEU A 124 -1.37 1.74 10.37
CA LEU A 124 -2.18 0.88 9.51
C LEU A 124 -3.67 1.09 9.78
N PRO A 125 -4.52 1.17 8.75
CA PRO A 125 -5.98 1.10 8.93
C PRO A 125 -6.41 -0.36 9.14
N VAL A 126 -7.57 -0.58 9.76
CA VAL A 126 -8.35 -1.78 9.45
C VAL A 126 -8.87 -1.62 8.03
N VAL A 127 -8.60 -2.63 7.19
CA VAL A 127 -9.02 -2.66 5.79
C VAL A 127 -10.25 -3.55 5.64
N VAL A 128 -11.27 -3.06 4.96
CA VAL A 128 -12.39 -3.89 4.51
C VAL A 128 -12.09 -4.39 3.11
N ASP A 129 -12.03 -5.70 2.95
CA ASP A 129 -11.91 -6.34 1.65
C ASP A 129 -13.30 -6.56 1.04
N THR A 130 -13.47 -6.15 -0.21
CA THR A 130 -14.69 -6.35 -1.00
C THR A 130 -14.36 -7.04 -2.32
N ASP A 131 -15.31 -7.74 -2.91
CA ASP A 131 -15.20 -8.19 -4.29
C ASP A 131 -15.47 -7.03 -5.28
N GLU A 132 -15.31 -7.29 -6.59
CA GLU A 132 -15.57 -6.31 -7.66
C GLU A 132 -17.02 -5.77 -7.67
N LYS A 133 -17.96 -6.46 -7.05
CA LYS A 133 -19.37 -6.04 -6.93
C LYS A 133 -19.62 -5.26 -5.63
N GLY A 134 -18.59 -5.06 -4.82
CA GLY A 134 -18.67 -4.39 -3.53
C GLY A 134 -19.19 -5.27 -2.40
N ALA A 135 -19.37 -6.58 -2.60
CA ALA A 135 -19.77 -7.49 -1.53
C ALA A 135 -18.59 -7.71 -0.56
N PHE A 136 -18.91 -7.73 0.73
CA PHE A 136 -17.93 -7.94 1.80
C PHE A 136 -17.24 -9.30 1.66
N ALA A 137 -15.90 -9.31 1.69
CA ALA A 137 -15.07 -10.50 1.59
C ALA A 137 -14.29 -10.80 2.89
N GLY A 138 -13.92 -9.78 3.66
CA GLY A 138 -13.16 -9.96 4.89
C GLY A 138 -12.59 -8.67 5.45
N PHE A 139 -11.69 -8.84 6.43
CA PHE A 139 -10.87 -7.77 6.97
C PHE A 139 -9.39 -8.14 6.92
N THR A 140 -8.53 -7.12 6.76
CA THR A 140 -7.09 -7.21 6.98
C THR A 140 -6.65 -6.11 7.95
N ASN A 141 -5.43 -6.22 8.48
CA ASN A 141 -4.88 -5.31 9.49
C ASN A 141 -5.73 -5.23 10.77
N GLU A 142 -6.36 -6.33 11.18
CA GLU A 142 -7.21 -6.32 12.37
C GLU A 142 -6.38 -6.05 13.63
N ALA A 143 -6.68 -4.94 14.28
CA ALA A 143 -5.96 -4.46 15.46
C ALA A 143 -5.95 -5.47 16.62
N VAL A 144 -6.97 -6.32 16.72
CA VAL A 144 -7.09 -7.34 17.73
C VAL A 144 -5.94 -8.34 17.71
N PHE A 145 -5.45 -8.71 16.54
CA PHE A 145 -4.29 -9.61 16.42
C PHE A 145 -3.00 -8.91 16.83
N ALA A 146 -2.80 -7.66 16.44
CA ALA A 146 -1.65 -6.86 16.87
C ALA A 146 -1.68 -6.56 18.38
N ALA A 147 -2.87 -6.48 18.99
CA ALA A 147 -3.07 -6.18 20.39
C ALA A 147 -3.12 -7.41 21.32
N ASN A 148 -2.95 -8.63 20.81
CA ASN A 148 -3.16 -9.87 21.57
C ASN A 148 -4.51 -9.90 22.31
N PHE A 149 -5.57 -9.37 21.71
CA PHE A 149 -6.93 -9.28 22.24
C PHE A 149 -7.09 -8.49 23.55
N ALA A 150 -6.05 -7.80 24.02
CA ALA A 150 -6.01 -7.19 25.35
C ALA A 150 -5.96 -5.65 25.36
N GLN A 151 -5.65 -5.01 24.22
CA GLN A 151 -5.43 -3.58 24.13
C GLN A 151 -6.39 -2.92 23.11
N GLU A 152 -6.70 -1.66 23.34
CA GLU A 152 -7.52 -0.87 22.40
C GLU A 152 -6.79 -0.62 21.07
N VAL A 153 -5.47 -0.50 21.11
CA VAL A 153 -4.59 -0.33 19.95
C VAL A 153 -3.47 -1.36 19.99
N GLY A 154 -3.07 -1.84 18.83
CA GLY A 154 -2.03 -2.85 18.70
C GLY A 154 -0.80 -2.31 17.99
N PHE A 155 0.36 -2.74 18.49
CA PHE A 155 1.64 -2.56 17.82
C PHE A 155 1.99 -3.83 17.06
N LEU A 156 2.22 -3.70 15.77
CA LEU A 156 2.66 -4.82 14.96
C LEU A 156 4.12 -5.15 15.30
N THR A 157 4.37 -6.43 15.60
CA THR A 157 5.71 -6.92 15.93
C THR A 157 6.19 -7.95 14.92
N ASN A 158 7.50 -8.18 14.87
CA ASN A 158 8.08 -9.20 14.02
C ASN A 158 7.54 -10.59 14.37
N ASP A 159 7.40 -10.92 15.66
CA ASP A 159 6.89 -12.21 16.12
C ASP A 159 5.45 -12.46 15.64
N ILE A 160 4.57 -11.45 15.74
CA ILE A 160 3.20 -11.54 15.20
C ILE A 160 3.22 -11.87 13.71
N LEU A 161 4.08 -11.20 12.93
CA LEU A 161 4.19 -11.42 11.49
C LEU A 161 4.77 -12.79 11.12
N GLN A 162 5.57 -13.43 11.99
CA GLN A 162 6.07 -14.78 11.73
C GLN A 162 4.94 -15.81 11.71
N ASP A 163 3.92 -15.61 12.54
CA ASP A 163 2.82 -16.55 12.75
C ASP A 163 1.54 -16.13 12.02
N TYR A 164 1.30 -14.82 11.87
CA TYR A 164 0.10 -14.27 11.28
C TYR A 164 0.41 -13.25 10.18
N GLN A 165 0.02 -13.57 8.94
CA GLN A 165 0.42 -12.84 7.74
C GLN A 165 -0.69 -11.93 7.16
N ASN A 166 -1.86 -11.83 7.81
CA ASN A 166 -2.99 -11.05 7.29
C ASN A 166 -2.84 -9.55 7.56
N PHE A 167 -1.66 -9.01 7.19
CA PHE A 167 -1.36 -7.59 7.22
C PHE A 167 -0.92 -7.11 5.83
N GLN A 168 -1.38 -5.92 5.46
CA GLN A 168 -1.06 -5.27 4.19
C GLN A 168 -0.78 -3.78 4.39
N THR A 169 -0.19 -3.16 3.37
CA THR A 169 0.21 -1.76 3.42
C THR A 169 -0.78 -0.80 2.74
N SER A 170 -1.91 -1.31 2.26
CA SER A 170 -2.97 -0.50 1.64
C SER A 170 -3.51 0.52 2.64
N GLY A 171 -3.44 1.80 2.30
CA GLY A 171 -3.81 2.89 3.19
C GLY A 171 -2.83 3.20 4.34
N MET A 172 -1.70 2.49 4.43
CA MET A 172 -0.65 2.75 5.42
C MET A 172 -0.18 4.19 5.34
N VAL A 173 0.01 4.83 6.49
CA VAL A 173 0.70 6.13 6.60
C VAL A 173 2.00 5.91 7.35
N ILE A 174 3.13 6.22 6.71
CA ILE A 174 4.47 5.95 7.25
C ILE A 174 5.39 7.17 7.08
N ARG A 175 6.29 7.39 8.03
CA ARG A 175 7.32 8.40 7.93
C ARG A 175 8.25 8.09 6.76
N LYS A 176 8.52 9.10 5.93
CA LYS A 176 9.38 8.96 4.76
C LYS A 176 10.81 8.55 5.14
N ASP A 177 11.36 9.13 6.21
CA ASP A 177 12.70 8.81 6.70
C ASP A 177 12.87 7.31 7.09
N VAL A 178 11.84 6.67 7.58
CA VAL A 178 11.87 5.22 7.85
C VAL A 178 12.13 4.41 6.57
N ILE A 179 11.51 4.83 5.45
CA ILE A 179 11.72 4.17 4.16
C ILE A 179 13.13 4.48 3.61
N GLU A 180 13.62 5.71 3.83
CA GLU A 180 14.98 6.10 3.46
C GLU A 180 16.03 5.30 4.26
N ASP A 181 15.80 5.09 5.55
CA ASP A 181 16.69 4.35 6.43
C ASP A 181 16.68 2.85 6.16
N PHE A 182 15.52 2.24 6.00
CA PHE A 182 15.36 0.78 5.92
C PHE A 182 15.02 0.26 4.52
N GLY A 183 14.89 1.13 3.53
CA GLY A 183 14.55 0.79 2.14
C GLY A 183 13.06 0.64 1.88
N GLY A 184 12.65 0.86 0.62
CA GLY A 184 11.29 0.68 0.13
C GLY A 184 10.95 -0.78 -0.19
N PHE A 185 9.93 -0.99 -1.02
CA PHE A 185 9.55 -2.33 -1.47
C PHE A 185 10.63 -2.96 -2.36
N LYS A 186 10.89 -4.26 -2.17
CA LYS A 186 11.81 -5.02 -3.02
C LYS A 186 11.10 -5.51 -4.27
N ALA A 187 11.37 -4.88 -5.41
CA ALA A 187 10.75 -5.23 -6.70
C ALA A 187 11.09 -6.65 -7.19
N SER A 188 12.14 -7.27 -6.67
CA SER A 188 12.50 -8.67 -6.97
C SER A 188 11.56 -9.70 -6.32
N LEU A 189 10.76 -9.31 -5.33
CA LEU A 189 9.79 -10.17 -4.66
C LEU A 189 8.42 -10.06 -5.35
N LYS A 190 7.98 -11.11 -6.03
CA LYS A 190 6.74 -11.07 -6.81
C LYS A 190 5.47 -11.04 -5.94
N LEU A 191 5.37 -11.96 -4.99
CA LEU A 191 4.16 -12.20 -4.20
C LEU A 191 4.22 -11.53 -2.82
N THR A 192 5.38 -11.54 -2.19
CA THR A 192 5.54 -11.27 -0.76
C THR A 192 6.29 -9.98 -0.45
N PHE A 193 6.33 -9.03 -1.38
CA PHE A 193 7.01 -7.74 -1.20
C PHE A 193 6.44 -6.93 -0.02
N VAL A 194 5.12 -6.97 0.19
CA VAL A 194 4.46 -6.32 1.35
C VAL A 194 4.85 -7.01 2.66
N TYR A 195 4.79 -8.34 2.68
CA TYR A 195 5.13 -9.13 3.86
C TYR A 195 6.60 -8.94 4.26
N GLU A 196 7.52 -9.00 3.30
CA GLU A 196 8.94 -8.72 3.53
C GLU A 196 9.17 -7.30 4.07
N PHE A 197 8.49 -6.32 3.49
CA PHE A 197 8.61 -4.93 3.94
C PHE A 197 8.19 -4.75 5.41
N LEU A 198 7.04 -5.30 5.80
CA LEU A 198 6.57 -5.25 7.18
C LEU A 198 7.52 -6.01 8.14
N LEU A 199 8.01 -7.20 7.75
CA LEU A 199 9.01 -7.95 8.52
C LEU A 199 10.29 -7.13 8.72
N ARG A 200 10.80 -6.48 7.66
CA ARG A 200 12.02 -5.67 7.73
C ARG A 200 11.85 -4.44 8.62
N LEU A 201 10.72 -3.75 8.52
CA LEU A 201 10.43 -2.61 9.38
C LEU A 201 10.35 -3.01 10.85
N THR A 202 9.59 -4.07 11.17
CA THR A 202 9.44 -4.53 12.55
C THR A 202 10.72 -5.12 13.13
N TYR A 203 11.53 -5.79 12.33
CA TYR A 203 12.87 -6.27 12.71
C TYR A 203 13.79 -5.12 13.10
N ASN A 204 13.72 -3.99 12.39
CA ASN A 204 14.47 -2.78 12.69
C ASN A 204 13.78 -1.87 13.74
N SER A 205 12.87 -2.44 14.53
CA SER A 205 12.18 -1.75 15.62
C SER A 205 11.36 -0.53 15.19
N THR A 206 10.91 -0.48 13.92
CA THR A 206 9.95 0.53 13.49
C THR A 206 8.65 0.36 14.26
N SER A 207 8.19 1.42 14.92
CA SER A 207 6.93 1.44 15.66
C SER A 207 5.76 1.54 14.67
N ILE A 208 5.08 0.43 14.40
CA ILE A 208 3.91 0.33 13.52
C ILE A 208 2.68 0.09 14.39
N MET A 209 1.70 1.00 14.32
CA MET A 209 0.45 0.89 15.06
C MET A 209 -0.72 0.62 14.12
N THR A 210 -1.54 -0.38 14.45
CA THR A 210 -2.83 -0.57 13.81
C THR A 210 -3.89 0.25 14.52
N ILE A 211 -4.46 1.24 13.85
CA ILE A 211 -5.58 2.02 14.36
C ILE A 211 -6.85 1.17 14.26
N PRO A 212 -7.59 0.87 15.36
CA PRO A 212 -8.75 -0.02 15.35
C PRO A 212 -9.99 0.68 14.77
N ARG A 213 -9.86 1.19 13.56
CA ARG A 213 -10.91 1.87 12.79
C ARG A 213 -10.78 1.48 11.32
N ILE A 214 -11.90 1.24 10.68
CA ILE A 214 -11.94 1.07 9.22
C ILE A 214 -11.46 2.37 8.59
N GLY A 215 -10.33 2.31 7.90
CA GLY A 215 -9.70 3.45 7.24
C GLY A 215 -9.57 3.28 5.73
N TYR A 216 -9.79 2.07 5.24
CA TYR A 216 -9.53 1.72 3.85
C TYR A 216 -10.46 0.62 3.37
N LYS A 217 -10.89 0.69 2.12
CA LYS A 217 -11.65 -0.33 1.41
C LYS A 217 -10.82 -0.81 0.24
N HIS A 218 -10.51 -2.09 0.22
CA HIS A 218 -9.72 -2.75 -0.80
C HIS A 218 -10.61 -3.60 -1.71
N THR A 219 -10.46 -3.43 -3.03
CA THR A 219 -11.12 -4.25 -4.06
C THR A 219 -10.29 -5.51 -4.30
N ASN A 220 -10.60 -6.55 -3.55
CA ASN A 220 -9.86 -7.80 -3.56
C ASN A 220 -10.10 -8.60 -4.84
N MET A 221 -9.05 -9.17 -5.40
CA MET A 221 -9.11 -10.07 -6.57
C MET A 221 -9.79 -9.47 -7.82
N ARG A 222 -9.69 -8.14 -8.02
CA ARG A 222 -10.13 -7.52 -9.28
C ARG A 222 -9.41 -8.17 -10.47
N GLU A 223 -10.16 -8.45 -11.53
CA GLU A 223 -9.60 -9.02 -12.76
C GLU A 223 -8.43 -8.17 -13.29
N GLY A 224 -7.30 -8.82 -13.55
CA GLY A 224 -6.07 -8.17 -14.00
C GLY A 224 -5.23 -7.53 -12.89
N SER A 225 -5.63 -7.61 -11.60
CA SER A 225 -4.76 -7.24 -10.49
C SER A 225 -3.58 -8.21 -10.35
N ILE A 226 -2.53 -7.81 -9.60
CA ILE A 226 -1.33 -8.64 -9.40
C ILE A 226 -1.71 -10.02 -8.81
N PHE A 227 -2.49 -10.03 -7.73
CA PHE A 227 -2.86 -11.27 -7.05
C PHE A 227 -3.87 -12.10 -7.82
N TRP A 228 -4.76 -11.47 -8.59
CA TRP A 228 -5.65 -12.17 -9.51
C TRP A 228 -4.86 -12.91 -10.60
N ASN A 229 -3.84 -12.25 -11.18
CA ASN A 229 -2.97 -12.86 -12.17
C ASN A 229 -2.23 -14.07 -11.62
N TYR A 230 -1.71 -14.00 -10.41
CA TYR A 230 -1.05 -15.12 -9.74
C TYR A 230 -1.99 -16.29 -9.42
N LYS A 231 -3.28 -16.06 -9.37
CA LYS A 231 -4.26 -17.11 -9.06
C LYS A 231 -4.96 -17.66 -10.30
N PHE A 232 -5.25 -16.84 -11.29
CA PHE A 232 -6.17 -17.18 -12.37
C PHE A 232 -5.63 -16.99 -13.80
N SER A 233 -4.53 -16.30 -14.01
CA SER A 233 -4.00 -16.04 -15.35
C SER A 233 -2.84 -16.97 -15.72
N GLY A 234 -2.18 -16.68 -16.87
CA GLY A 234 -0.96 -17.37 -17.31
C GLY A 234 0.21 -17.28 -16.32
N ASP A 235 0.20 -16.30 -15.41
CA ASP A 235 1.20 -16.14 -14.33
C ASP A 235 0.81 -16.91 -13.06
N LYS A 236 -0.12 -17.86 -13.17
CA LYS A 236 -0.61 -18.64 -12.03
C LYS A 236 0.54 -19.35 -11.30
N MET A 237 0.65 -19.04 -10.01
CA MET A 237 1.63 -19.68 -9.13
C MET A 237 1.09 -21.00 -8.58
N VAL A 238 1.95 -22.00 -8.52
CA VAL A 238 1.69 -23.25 -7.80
C VAL A 238 2.03 -23.10 -6.32
N ASP A 239 1.52 -24.00 -5.49
CA ASP A 239 1.69 -23.92 -4.02
C ASP A 239 3.16 -23.92 -3.58
N GLU A 240 4.02 -24.64 -4.30
CA GLU A 240 5.46 -24.67 -4.05
C GLU A 240 6.11 -23.31 -4.32
N GLU A 241 5.67 -22.62 -5.35
CA GLU A 241 6.14 -21.27 -5.68
C GLU A 241 5.68 -20.25 -4.64
N VAL A 242 4.42 -20.34 -4.19
CA VAL A 242 3.92 -19.51 -3.08
C VAL A 242 4.76 -19.71 -1.82
N LYS A 243 5.02 -20.97 -1.45
CA LYS A 243 5.89 -21.31 -0.31
C LYS A 243 7.30 -20.78 -0.49
N PHE A 244 7.86 -20.88 -1.69
CA PHE A 244 9.17 -20.32 -2.02
C PHE A 244 9.23 -18.82 -1.74
N TRP A 245 8.24 -18.04 -2.20
CA TRP A 245 8.23 -16.59 -1.98
C TRP A 245 8.06 -16.22 -0.52
N VAL A 246 7.24 -16.95 0.26
CA VAL A 246 7.11 -16.75 1.71
C VAL A 246 8.43 -17.02 2.43
N GLN A 247 9.11 -18.12 2.10
CA GLN A 247 10.42 -18.44 2.69
C GLN A 247 11.50 -17.44 2.26
N THR A 248 11.41 -16.93 1.03
CA THR A 248 12.33 -15.91 0.55
C THR A 248 12.15 -14.60 1.32
N ALA A 249 10.92 -14.16 1.53
CA ALA A 249 10.65 -12.96 2.36
C ALA A 249 11.25 -13.12 3.78
N LYS A 250 11.09 -14.30 4.40
CA LYS A 250 11.67 -14.63 5.72
C LYS A 250 13.20 -14.70 5.75
N LYS A 251 13.86 -14.69 4.61
CA LYS A 251 15.35 -14.64 4.49
C LYS A 251 15.85 -13.27 4.05
N GLU A 252 15.03 -12.54 3.30
CA GLU A 252 15.41 -11.27 2.70
C GLU A 252 15.20 -10.05 3.61
N TYR A 253 14.30 -10.11 4.58
CA TYR A 253 13.97 -8.95 5.41
C TYR A 253 15.10 -8.45 6.31
N PHE A 254 16.17 -9.21 6.47
CA PHE A 254 17.39 -8.77 7.18
C PHE A 254 18.22 -7.75 6.39
N PHE A 255 17.95 -7.61 5.10
CA PHE A 255 18.74 -6.77 4.20
C PHE A 255 17.91 -5.59 3.71
N LYS A 256 18.51 -4.40 3.68
CA LYS A 256 17.90 -3.18 3.12
C LYS A 256 17.82 -3.24 1.59
N GLU A 257 18.87 -3.74 0.96
CA GLU A 257 19.05 -3.69 -0.48
C GLU A 257 18.14 -4.71 -1.20
N ASN A 258 17.68 -4.30 -2.38
CA ASN A 258 16.94 -5.16 -3.28
C ASN A 258 17.89 -6.11 -4.00
N ARG A 259 18.05 -7.33 -3.49
CA ARG A 259 18.92 -8.35 -4.07
C ARG A 259 18.24 -9.05 -5.26
N THR A 260 19.03 -9.44 -6.27
CA THR A 260 18.52 -10.24 -7.37
C THR A 260 18.23 -11.66 -6.90
N ILE A 261 16.98 -12.06 -6.93
CA ILE A 261 16.53 -13.40 -6.55
C ILE A 261 16.29 -14.21 -7.82
N LYS A 262 16.98 -15.34 -7.94
CA LYS A 262 16.75 -16.30 -9.01
C LYS A 262 15.87 -17.42 -8.49
N TYR A 263 14.70 -17.55 -9.08
CA TYR A 263 13.82 -18.68 -8.87
C TYR A 263 14.22 -19.81 -9.82
N GLN A 264 14.54 -20.97 -9.28
CA GLN A 264 14.75 -22.19 -10.04
C GLN A 264 13.78 -23.24 -9.48
N LEU A 265 12.78 -23.61 -10.27
CA LEU A 265 12.04 -24.84 -10.02
C LEU A 265 13.04 -25.99 -10.12
N GLN A 266 13.18 -26.76 -9.05
CA GLN A 266 13.84 -28.05 -9.15
C GLN A 266 12.90 -28.93 -9.96
N ASN A 267 13.28 -29.18 -11.22
CA ASN A 267 12.64 -30.22 -12.02
C ASN A 267 13.17 -31.55 -11.45
N ASP A 268 12.36 -32.18 -10.60
CA ASP A 268 12.56 -33.57 -10.22
C ASP A 268 12.20 -34.50 -11.39
#